data_af5f23e7a51f3c496d10677a59b95043
#
_entry.id   af5f23e7a51f3c496d10677a59b95043
#
_cell.length_a   1.000
_cell.length_b   1.000
_cell.length_c   1.000
_cell.angle_alpha   90.00
_cell.angle_beta   90.00
_cell.angle_gamma   90.00
#
_symmetry.space_group_name_H-M   'P 1'
#
loop_
_entity.id
_entity.type
_entity.pdbx_description
1 polymer ?
#
loop_
_entity_poly.entity_id
_entity_poly.type
_entity_poly.pdbx_seq_one_letter_code
_entity_poly.pdbx_strand_id
1 'polypeptide(L)'
;MNLLKLYPSKFGKTYIKNIRNAGVITPPDKYFNSMFWLIIILTVVTSTIFFIFNVNAYFIPLIFILFHILFYMNISLKASNRIKEMENVFPEVISLMASNLRSGMTIDKAFLLAARPEFHPLDQEILKTGKDITTGQEIIFALKKMSERIESEKITRVVMLIISGLKAGGNISDLLEQTSRNMKEKELLEKKSRSTILMYVIFIFFAVGVGAPVLFGLSSVLVEVVIELTSRLPHLSSASSSFPLSFNSVSISLNFVIYFSIIFMVVSDLISCMVMGLVRKGDSKEGLKYFFPLVGISLFLFFIIRVVLSKFILASIRGSF
;
A
#
# COMPACT_ATOMS: atom_id res chain seq x y z
N MET A 1 15.49 3.58 -34.09
CA MET A 1 16.55 3.99 -33.14
C MET A 1 16.26 3.32 -31.81
N ASN A 2 17.15 2.47 -31.32
CA ASN A 2 16.88 1.67 -30.08
C ASN A 2 17.32 2.49 -28.87
N LEU A 3 16.42 3.37 -28.38
CA LEU A 3 16.66 4.26 -27.23
C LEU A 3 16.95 3.48 -25.93
N LEU A 4 16.58 2.20 -25.90
CA LEU A 4 16.80 1.32 -24.76
C LEU A 4 18.29 1.03 -24.51
N LYS A 5 19.17 1.21 -25.55
CA LYS A 5 20.63 1.07 -25.42
C LYS A 5 21.29 2.25 -24.67
N LEU A 6 20.60 3.37 -24.55
CA LEU A 6 21.09 4.55 -23.80
C LEU A 6 20.99 4.36 -22.28
N TYR A 7 20.16 3.42 -21.81
CA TYR A 7 19.98 3.18 -20.40
C TYR A 7 21.02 2.22 -19.80
N PRO A 8 21.41 2.38 -18.53
CA PRO A 8 22.29 1.43 -17.84
C PRO A 8 21.75 0.00 -17.98
N SER A 9 22.61 -0.95 -18.28
CA SER A 9 22.25 -2.33 -18.63
C SER A 9 21.32 -3.03 -17.61
N LYS A 10 21.42 -2.67 -16.32
CA LYS A 10 20.55 -3.18 -15.26
C LYS A 10 19.12 -2.64 -15.35
N PHE A 11 18.94 -1.33 -15.57
CA PHE A 11 17.62 -0.71 -15.71
C PHE A 11 16.90 -1.16 -16.99
N GLY A 12 17.61 -1.21 -18.11
CA GLY A 12 17.05 -1.70 -19.38
C GLY A 12 16.54 -3.12 -19.29
N LYS A 13 17.29 -4.03 -18.66
CA LYS A 13 16.86 -5.43 -18.44
C LYS A 13 15.61 -5.52 -17.56
N THR A 14 15.55 -4.78 -16.46
CA THR A 14 14.39 -4.76 -15.56
C THR A 14 13.14 -4.18 -16.26
N TYR A 15 13.33 -3.16 -17.09
CA TYR A 15 12.25 -2.56 -17.86
C TYR A 15 11.66 -3.52 -18.89
N ILE A 16 12.51 -4.18 -19.69
CA ILE A 16 12.11 -5.23 -20.65
C ILE A 16 11.37 -6.36 -19.93
N LYS A 17 11.87 -6.78 -18.78
CA LYS A 17 11.26 -7.78 -17.93
C LYS A 17 9.84 -7.37 -17.50
N ASN A 18 9.66 -6.16 -16.99
CA ASN A 18 8.36 -5.65 -16.56
C ASN A 18 7.38 -5.51 -17.73
N ILE A 19 7.81 -5.06 -18.92
CA ILE A 19 6.97 -5.00 -20.12
C ILE A 19 6.47 -6.40 -20.51
N ARG A 20 7.35 -7.38 -20.51
CA ARG A 20 7.00 -8.79 -20.82
C ARG A 20 6.00 -9.34 -19.79
N ASN A 21 6.25 -9.11 -18.52
CA ASN A 21 5.39 -9.57 -17.43
C ASN A 21 4.04 -8.85 -17.38
N ALA A 22 3.98 -7.60 -17.87
CA ALA A 22 2.74 -6.87 -18.05
C ALA A 22 1.85 -7.41 -19.20
N GLY A 23 2.33 -8.41 -19.97
CA GLY A 23 1.59 -9.02 -21.06
C GLY A 23 1.40 -8.13 -22.29
N VAL A 24 2.28 -7.15 -22.48
CA VAL A 24 2.22 -6.26 -23.64
C VAL A 24 2.57 -7.06 -24.91
N ILE A 25 1.66 -7.06 -25.88
CA ILE A 25 1.80 -7.84 -27.13
C ILE A 25 2.88 -7.25 -28.05
N THR A 26 3.10 -5.92 -27.95
CA THR A 26 4.11 -5.24 -28.78
C THR A 26 5.53 -5.57 -28.32
N PRO A 27 6.49 -5.67 -29.26
CA PRO A 27 7.89 -5.87 -28.89
C PRO A 27 8.36 -4.83 -27.88
N PRO A 28 9.10 -5.22 -26.83
CA PRO A 28 9.52 -4.33 -25.74
C PRO A 28 10.21 -3.06 -26.21
N ASP A 29 11.03 -3.17 -27.27
CA ASP A 29 11.75 -2.03 -27.85
C ASP A 29 10.81 -1.00 -28.51
N LYS A 30 9.78 -1.47 -29.22
CA LYS A 30 8.79 -0.58 -29.84
C LYS A 30 7.91 0.09 -28.78
N TYR A 31 7.50 -0.67 -27.76
CA TYR A 31 6.71 -0.14 -26.65
C TYR A 31 7.48 0.95 -25.90
N PHE A 32 8.75 0.68 -25.58
CA PHE A 32 9.61 1.64 -24.91
C PHE A 32 9.79 2.93 -25.74
N ASN A 33 10.07 2.80 -27.02
CA ASN A 33 10.20 3.96 -27.90
C ASN A 33 8.92 4.80 -28.00
N SER A 34 7.76 4.16 -28.12
CA SER A 34 6.47 4.85 -28.14
C SER A 34 6.22 5.61 -26.84
N MET A 35 6.52 5.00 -25.69
CA MET A 35 6.39 5.60 -24.38
C MET A 35 7.36 6.78 -24.18
N PHE A 36 8.59 6.65 -24.61
CA PHE A 36 9.60 7.70 -24.52
C PHE A 36 9.19 8.95 -25.32
N TRP A 37 8.67 8.79 -26.53
CA TRP A 37 8.13 9.88 -27.32
C TRP A 37 6.91 10.52 -26.67
N LEU A 38 6.04 9.74 -26.07
CA LEU A 38 4.87 10.23 -25.34
C LEU A 38 5.29 11.09 -24.13
N ILE A 39 6.30 10.65 -23.36
CA ILE A 39 6.86 11.41 -22.24
C ILE A 39 7.45 12.74 -22.73
N ILE A 40 8.18 12.75 -23.85
CA ILE A 40 8.72 13.99 -24.44
C ILE A 40 7.59 14.96 -24.80
N ILE A 41 6.56 14.48 -25.50
CA ILE A 41 5.40 15.31 -25.89
C ILE A 41 4.74 15.91 -24.63
N LEU A 42 4.51 15.07 -23.61
CA LEU A 42 3.89 15.50 -22.36
C LEU A 42 4.74 16.55 -21.63
N THR A 43 6.06 16.37 -21.64
CA THR A 43 7.02 17.32 -21.04
C THR A 43 7.02 18.66 -21.79
N VAL A 44 6.96 18.62 -23.12
CA VAL A 44 6.90 19.85 -23.95
C VAL A 44 5.59 20.60 -23.68
N VAL A 45 4.45 19.91 -23.64
CA VAL A 45 3.14 20.51 -23.36
C VAL A 45 3.12 21.16 -21.97
N THR A 46 3.59 20.45 -20.94
CA THR A 46 3.65 21.02 -19.58
C THR A 46 4.66 22.17 -19.47
N SER A 47 5.79 22.09 -20.17
CA SER A 47 6.78 23.18 -20.24
C SER A 47 6.21 24.44 -20.90
N THR A 48 5.41 24.30 -21.95
CA THR A 48 4.73 25.42 -22.61
C THR A 48 3.72 26.09 -21.67
N ILE A 49 2.98 25.31 -20.90
CA ILE A 49 2.06 25.84 -19.88
C ILE A 49 2.83 26.60 -18.80
N PHE A 50 3.93 26.07 -18.28
CA PHE A 50 4.75 26.76 -17.28
C PHE A 50 5.41 28.03 -17.82
N PHE A 51 5.76 28.06 -19.10
CA PHE A 51 6.27 29.25 -19.74
C PHE A 51 5.23 30.39 -19.79
N ILE A 52 3.95 30.05 -20.04
CA ILE A 52 2.83 31.02 -20.02
C ILE A 52 2.63 31.59 -18.60
N PHE A 53 2.86 30.80 -17.55
CA PHE A 53 2.74 31.24 -16.15
C PHE A 53 4.02 31.83 -15.56
N ASN A 54 5.04 32.13 -16.36
CA ASN A 54 6.35 32.68 -15.92
C ASN A 54 7.08 31.85 -14.87
N VAL A 55 6.90 30.53 -14.87
CA VAL A 55 7.60 29.60 -13.97
C VAL A 55 9.01 29.32 -14.53
N ASN A 56 10.02 29.34 -13.66
CA ASN A 56 11.43 29.19 -14.04
C ASN A 56 11.71 27.88 -14.79
N ALA A 57 12.46 27.93 -15.87
CA ALA A 57 12.83 26.82 -16.74
C ALA A 57 13.59 25.66 -16.02
N TYR A 58 14.10 25.89 -14.80
CA TYR A 58 14.80 24.89 -13.99
C TYR A 58 13.91 23.69 -13.62
N PHE A 59 12.57 23.79 -13.70
CA PHE A 59 11.64 22.69 -13.39
C PHE A 59 11.46 21.70 -14.55
N ILE A 60 11.88 22.01 -15.78
CA ILE A 60 11.70 21.15 -16.95
C ILE A 60 12.35 19.78 -16.77
N PRO A 61 13.65 19.66 -16.40
CA PRO A 61 14.27 18.34 -16.19
C PRO A 61 13.62 17.56 -15.04
N LEU A 62 13.14 18.24 -14.00
CA LEU A 62 12.44 17.60 -12.88
C LEU A 62 11.12 16.96 -13.34
N ILE A 63 10.36 17.66 -14.18
CA ILE A 63 9.09 17.18 -14.75
C ILE A 63 9.33 15.97 -15.65
N PHE A 64 10.38 16.01 -16.48
CA PHE A 64 10.75 14.87 -17.32
C PHE A 64 11.07 13.63 -16.50
N ILE A 65 11.87 13.76 -15.43
CA ILE A 65 12.21 12.68 -14.51
C ILE A 65 10.94 12.17 -13.80
N LEU A 66 10.05 13.06 -13.36
CA LEU A 66 8.80 12.69 -12.69
C LEU A 66 7.91 11.85 -13.61
N PHE A 67 7.69 12.27 -14.87
CA PHE A 67 6.90 11.49 -15.82
C PHE A 67 7.55 10.13 -16.12
N HIS A 68 8.87 10.07 -16.18
CA HIS A 68 9.58 8.82 -16.40
C HIS A 68 9.39 7.84 -15.24
N ILE A 69 9.47 8.32 -13.99
CA ILE A 69 9.21 7.52 -12.78
C ILE A 69 7.75 7.04 -12.76
N LEU A 70 6.78 7.91 -13.04
CA LEU A 70 5.36 7.57 -13.07
C LEU A 70 5.07 6.48 -14.12
N PHE A 71 5.69 6.59 -15.28
CA PHE A 71 5.54 5.59 -16.34
C PHE A 71 6.15 4.24 -15.97
N TYR A 72 7.35 4.24 -15.39
CA TYR A 72 7.99 3.04 -14.88
C TYR A 72 7.14 2.36 -13.79
N MET A 73 6.60 3.16 -12.87
CA MET A 73 5.73 2.68 -11.81
C MET A 73 4.45 2.04 -12.37
N ASN A 74 3.85 2.64 -13.39
CA ASN A 74 2.64 2.14 -14.03
C ASN A 74 2.84 0.77 -14.68
N ILE A 75 3.96 0.58 -15.42
CA ILE A 75 4.27 -0.70 -16.05
C ILE A 75 4.63 -1.78 -15.01
N SER A 76 5.34 -1.40 -13.96
CA SER A 76 5.67 -2.29 -12.85
C SER A 76 4.41 -2.75 -12.09
N LEU A 77 3.47 -1.85 -11.86
CA LEU A 77 2.17 -2.17 -11.25
C LEU A 77 1.34 -3.11 -12.13
N LYS A 78 1.28 -2.87 -13.45
CA LYS A 78 0.59 -3.76 -14.40
C LYS A 78 1.20 -5.16 -14.39
N ALA A 79 2.53 -5.27 -14.41
CA ALA A 79 3.23 -6.54 -14.31
C ALA A 79 2.91 -7.28 -12.99
N SER A 80 2.98 -6.57 -11.87
CA SER A 80 2.67 -7.14 -10.55
C SER A 80 1.21 -7.59 -10.44
N ASN A 81 0.26 -6.80 -10.97
CA ASN A 81 -1.16 -7.16 -10.94
C ASN A 81 -1.45 -8.40 -11.79
N ARG A 82 -0.86 -8.49 -13.00
CA ARG A 82 -1.02 -9.67 -13.85
C ARG A 82 -0.49 -10.94 -13.19
N ILE A 83 0.67 -10.86 -12.50
CA ILE A 83 1.20 -12.00 -11.73
C ILE A 83 0.23 -12.39 -10.60
N LYS A 84 -0.32 -11.42 -9.88
CA LYS A 84 -1.31 -11.68 -8.81
C LYS A 84 -2.58 -12.33 -9.35
N GLU A 85 -3.07 -11.89 -10.50
CA GLU A 85 -4.23 -12.51 -11.17
C GLU A 85 -3.94 -13.97 -11.50
N MET A 86 -2.74 -14.29 -12.05
CA MET A 86 -2.33 -15.67 -12.27
C MET A 86 -2.24 -16.47 -10.96
N GLU A 87 -1.68 -15.89 -9.90
CA GLU A 87 -1.60 -16.54 -8.57
C GLU A 87 -2.98 -16.86 -7.98
N ASN A 88 -3.96 -15.97 -8.18
CA ASN A 88 -5.31 -16.14 -7.64
C ASN A 88 -6.08 -17.29 -8.34
N VAL A 89 -5.92 -17.45 -9.66
CA VAL A 89 -6.61 -18.50 -10.42
C VAL A 89 -5.84 -19.83 -10.42
N PHE A 90 -4.56 -19.82 -10.05
CA PHE A 90 -3.70 -20.99 -10.09
C PHE A 90 -4.22 -22.19 -9.26
N PRO A 91 -4.79 -22.02 -8.03
CA PRO A 91 -5.35 -23.12 -7.27
C PRO A 91 -6.50 -23.83 -8.00
N GLU A 92 -7.30 -23.08 -8.77
CA GLU A 92 -8.41 -23.66 -9.53
C GLU A 92 -7.91 -24.45 -10.73
N VAL A 93 -6.89 -23.94 -11.42
CA VAL A 93 -6.21 -24.67 -12.51
C VAL A 93 -5.65 -25.99 -11.99
N ILE A 94 -4.95 -25.98 -10.86
CA ILE A 94 -4.40 -27.19 -10.22
C ILE A 94 -5.52 -28.17 -9.82
N SER A 95 -6.63 -27.69 -9.27
CA SER A 95 -7.80 -28.52 -8.93
C SER A 95 -8.41 -29.19 -10.15
N LEU A 96 -8.55 -28.45 -11.25
CA LEU A 96 -9.07 -28.98 -12.51
C LEU A 96 -8.13 -30.02 -13.12
N MET A 97 -6.82 -29.75 -13.07
CA MET A 97 -5.79 -30.71 -13.50
C MET A 97 -5.87 -32.01 -12.68
N ALA A 98 -6.03 -31.90 -11.34
CA ALA A 98 -6.23 -33.07 -10.46
C ALA A 98 -7.47 -33.89 -10.85
N SER A 99 -8.59 -33.21 -11.10
CA SER A 99 -9.84 -33.84 -11.53
C SER A 99 -9.69 -34.59 -12.88
N ASN A 100 -9.02 -33.95 -13.84
CA ASN A 100 -8.74 -34.56 -15.14
C ASN A 100 -7.85 -35.82 -15.01
N LEU A 101 -6.83 -35.77 -14.15
CA LEU A 101 -5.98 -36.93 -13.86
C LEU A 101 -6.75 -38.07 -13.19
N ARG A 102 -7.65 -37.73 -12.25
CA ARG A 102 -8.48 -38.72 -11.57
C ARG A 102 -9.46 -39.41 -12.51
N SER A 103 -9.88 -38.76 -13.58
CA SER A 103 -10.68 -39.37 -14.65
C SER A 103 -9.87 -40.25 -15.61
N GLY A 104 -8.58 -40.48 -15.35
CA GLY A 104 -7.71 -41.36 -16.14
C GLY A 104 -7.01 -40.67 -17.31
N MET A 105 -7.03 -39.35 -17.40
CA MET A 105 -6.30 -38.63 -18.44
C MET A 105 -4.79 -38.67 -18.18
N THR A 106 -4.00 -38.63 -19.27
CA THR A 106 -2.56 -38.40 -19.14
C THR A 106 -2.26 -37.01 -18.65
N ILE A 107 -1.11 -36.81 -18.00
CA ILE A 107 -0.70 -35.54 -17.40
C ILE A 107 -0.70 -34.41 -18.44
N ASP A 108 -0.21 -34.69 -19.65
CA ASP A 108 -0.13 -33.72 -20.74
C ASP A 108 -1.53 -33.23 -21.15
N LYS A 109 -2.50 -34.16 -21.28
CA LYS A 109 -3.89 -33.83 -21.59
C LYS A 109 -4.57 -33.12 -20.44
N ALA A 110 -4.37 -33.59 -19.20
CA ALA A 110 -4.94 -32.97 -18.02
C ALA A 110 -4.47 -31.53 -17.85
N PHE A 111 -3.19 -31.25 -18.11
CA PHE A 111 -2.61 -29.92 -18.07
C PHE A 111 -3.19 -29.02 -19.18
N LEU A 112 -3.23 -29.50 -20.42
CA LEU A 112 -3.74 -28.72 -21.54
C LEU A 112 -5.22 -28.37 -21.39
N LEU A 113 -6.05 -29.31 -20.92
CA LEU A 113 -7.47 -29.09 -20.67
C LEU A 113 -7.77 -28.18 -19.48
N ALA A 114 -6.77 -27.89 -18.65
CA ALA A 114 -6.86 -26.89 -17.60
C ALA A 114 -6.67 -25.45 -18.14
N ALA A 115 -6.27 -25.27 -19.40
CA ALA A 115 -6.18 -23.95 -20.04
C ALA A 115 -7.55 -23.43 -20.47
N ARG A 116 -8.35 -22.98 -19.51
CA ARG A 116 -9.67 -22.38 -19.79
C ARG A 116 -9.60 -20.87 -19.88
N PRO A 117 -10.40 -20.21 -20.74
CA PRO A 117 -10.43 -18.75 -20.85
C PRO A 117 -10.76 -18.03 -19.53
N GLU A 118 -11.51 -18.70 -18.64
CA GLU A 118 -11.88 -18.20 -17.31
C GLU A 118 -10.65 -17.94 -16.44
N PHE A 119 -9.53 -18.61 -16.72
CA PHE A 119 -8.28 -18.49 -15.98
C PHE A 119 -7.30 -17.48 -16.58
N HIS A 120 -7.83 -16.56 -17.40
CA HIS A 120 -6.99 -15.49 -17.94
C HIS A 120 -6.35 -14.68 -16.79
N PRO A 121 -5.05 -14.29 -16.84
CA PRO A 121 -4.09 -14.47 -17.97
C PRO A 121 -3.23 -15.74 -17.90
N LEU A 122 -3.48 -16.66 -16.98
CA LEU A 122 -2.71 -17.91 -16.79
C LEU A 122 -2.95 -18.91 -17.95
N ASP A 123 -4.13 -18.93 -18.54
CA ASP A 123 -4.50 -19.74 -19.70
C ASP A 123 -3.49 -19.64 -20.82
N GLN A 124 -3.01 -18.43 -21.11
CA GLN A 124 -2.01 -18.18 -22.15
C GLN A 124 -0.67 -18.86 -21.86
N GLU A 125 -0.23 -18.88 -20.61
CA GLU A 125 1.03 -19.53 -20.23
C GLU A 125 0.88 -21.06 -20.21
N ILE A 126 -0.30 -21.58 -19.85
CA ILE A 126 -0.62 -23.00 -19.93
C ILE A 126 -0.66 -23.45 -21.41
N LEU A 127 -1.31 -22.70 -22.29
CA LEU A 127 -1.35 -23.00 -23.73
C LEU A 127 0.04 -22.99 -24.37
N LYS A 128 0.89 -22.02 -24.04
CA LYS A 128 2.28 -21.98 -24.50
C LYS A 128 3.05 -23.22 -24.05
N THR A 129 2.88 -23.59 -22.79
CA THR A 129 3.55 -24.75 -22.21
C THR A 129 3.01 -26.06 -22.80
N GLY A 130 1.70 -26.15 -22.99
CA GLY A 130 1.08 -27.28 -23.69
C GLY A 130 1.58 -27.43 -25.11
N LYS A 131 1.80 -26.32 -25.83
CA LYS A 131 2.43 -26.35 -27.16
C LYS A 131 3.89 -26.83 -27.11
N ASP A 132 4.66 -26.37 -26.12
CA ASP A 132 6.02 -26.87 -25.91
C ASP A 132 6.02 -28.42 -25.70
N ILE A 133 5.07 -28.95 -24.90
CA ILE A 133 4.90 -30.40 -24.66
C ILE A 133 4.48 -31.14 -25.94
N THR A 134 3.50 -30.64 -26.67
CA THR A 134 3.03 -31.30 -27.92
C THR A 134 4.08 -31.29 -29.04
N THR A 135 5.05 -30.38 -28.98
CA THR A 135 6.21 -30.37 -29.88
C THR A 135 7.35 -31.30 -29.45
N GLY A 136 7.13 -32.13 -28.41
CA GLY A 136 8.07 -33.15 -27.94
C GLY A 136 8.98 -32.72 -26.78
N GLN A 137 8.74 -31.57 -26.19
CA GLN A 137 9.49 -31.15 -25.01
C GLN A 137 9.04 -31.95 -23.77
N GLU A 138 10.00 -32.44 -22.97
CA GLU A 138 9.71 -33.12 -21.72
C GLU A 138 8.87 -32.23 -20.78
N ILE A 139 7.80 -32.79 -20.20
CA ILE A 139 6.86 -32.05 -19.33
C ILE A 139 7.54 -31.37 -18.15
N ILE A 140 8.54 -32.01 -17.54
CA ILE A 140 9.31 -31.45 -16.42
C ILE A 140 10.01 -30.17 -16.83
N PHE A 141 10.64 -30.18 -18.00
CA PHE A 141 11.34 -29.01 -18.53
C PHE A 141 10.36 -27.91 -18.95
N ALA A 142 9.24 -28.28 -19.58
CA ALA A 142 8.20 -27.34 -20.00
C ALA A 142 7.55 -26.64 -18.81
N LEU A 143 7.23 -27.36 -17.72
CA LEU A 143 6.69 -26.79 -16.48
C LEU A 143 7.69 -25.84 -15.80
N LYS A 144 8.97 -26.23 -15.73
CA LYS A 144 10.02 -25.36 -15.17
C LYS A 144 10.13 -24.05 -15.98
N LYS A 145 10.17 -24.14 -17.30
CA LYS A 145 10.21 -22.99 -18.20
C LYS A 145 8.98 -22.08 -18.05
N MET A 146 7.79 -22.65 -17.81
CA MET A 146 6.59 -21.91 -17.50
C MET A 146 6.74 -21.10 -16.20
N SER A 147 7.22 -21.72 -15.13
CA SER A 147 7.41 -21.04 -13.85
C SER A 147 8.42 -19.91 -13.93
N GLU A 148 9.49 -20.08 -14.73
CA GLU A 148 10.49 -19.04 -14.99
C GLU A 148 9.91 -17.87 -15.81
N ARG A 149 8.93 -18.13 -16.72
CA ARG A 149 8.25 -17.06 -17.47
C ARG A 149 7.28 -16.25 -16.62
N ILE A 150 6.55 -16.91 -15.70
CA ILE A 150 5.55 -16.26 -14.84
C ILE A 150 6.23 -15.44 -13.74
N GLU A 151 7.40 -15.87 -13.27
CA GLU A 151 8.21 -15.20 -12.23
C GLU A 151 7.46 -15.00 -10.90
N SER A 152 6.54 -15.90 -10.57
CA SER A 152 5.86 -15.95 -9.27
C SER A 152 6.55 -16.97 -8.38
N GLU A 153 6.97 -16.53 -7.18
CA GLU A 153 7.56 -17.43 -6.19
C GLU A 153 6.55 -18.48 -5.69
N LYS A 154 5.25 -18.10 -5.59
CA LYS A 154 4.18 -19.02 -5.18
C LYS A 154 3.98 -20.11 -6.23
N ILE A 155 3.84 -19.74 -7.50
CA ILE A 155 3.65 -20.69 -8.61
C ILE A 155 4.89 -21.54 -8.77
N THR A 156 6.08 -20.99 -8.71
CA THR A 156 7.34 -21.73 -8.84
C THR A 156 7.47 -22.81 -7.78
N ARG A 157 7.15 -22.51 -6.50
CA ARG A 157 7.17 -23.51 -5.42
C ARG A 157 6.23 -24.68 -5.70
N VAL A 158 5.02 -24.41 -6.16
CA VAL A 158 4.04 -25.45 -6.47
C VAL A 158 4.45 -26.25 -7.70
N VAL A 159 4.94 -25.61 -8.75
CA VAL A 159 5.46 -26.29 -9.94
C VAL A 159 6.62 -27.21 -9.58
N MET A 160 7.55 -26.77 -8.70
CA MET A 160 8.64 -27.63 -8.23
C MET A 160 8.14 -28.83 -7.41
N LEU A 161 7.08 -28.64 -6.61
CA LEU A 161 6.42 -29.75 -5.89
C LEU A 161 5.82 -30.77 -6.87
N ILE A 162 5.13 -30.30 -7.93
CA ILE A 162 4.58 -31.15 -8.99
C ILE A 162 5.70 -31.92 -9.70
N ILE A 163 6.78 -31.24 -10.05
CA ILE A 163 7.95 -31.89 -10.70
C ILE A 163 8.54 -32.97 -9.78
N SER A 164 8.65 -32.71 -8.49
CA SER A 164 9.15 -33.69 -7.51
C SER A 164 8.22 -34.89 -7.39
N GLY A 165 6.91 -34.68 -7.37
CA GLY A 165 5.91 -35.74 -7.39
C GLY A 165 5.97 -36.61 -8.65
N LEU A 166 6.13 -35.97 -9.81
CA LEU A 166 6.31 -36.65 -11.11
C LEU A 166 7.56 -37.57 -11.11
N LYS A 167 8.66 -37.07 -10.58
CA LYS A 167 9.91 -37.85 -10.50
C LYS A 167 9.80 -39.03 -9.51
N ALA A 168 9.05 -38.86 -8.44
CA ALA A 168 8.86 -39.90 -7.43
C ALA A 168 7.87 -40.99 -7.87
N GLY A 169 7.12 -40.83 -8.98
CA GLY A 169 6.15 -41.79 -9.47
C GLY A 169 4.91 -41.96 -8.56
N GLY A 170 4.63 -41.00 -7.68
CA GLY A 170 3.51 -41.02 -6.76
C GLY A 170 2.15 -40.70 -7.40
N ASN A 171 1.08 -40.76 -6.58
CA ASN A 171 -0.24 -40.35 -7.01
C ASN A 171 -0.33 -38.82 -7.19
N ILE A 172 -0.13 -38.38 -8.44
CA ILE A 172 -0.08 -36.96 -8.80
C ILE A 172 -1.44 -36.30 -8.62
N SER A 173 -2.57 -37.01 -8.86
CA SER A 173 -3.90 -36.42 -8.72
C SER A 173 -4.19 -36.01 -7.27
N ASP A 174 -3.83 -36.84 -6.31
CA ASP A 174 -4.03 -36.55 -4.88
C ASP A 174 -3.09 -35.44 -4.41
N LEU A 175 -1.83 -35.44 -4.87
CA LEU A 175 -0.87 -34.38 -4.59
C LEU A 175 -1.39 -33.01 -5.07
N LEU A 176 -1.91 -32.94 -6.30
CA LEU A 176 -2.44 -31.69 -6.87
C LEU A 176 -3.70 -31.24 -6.14
N GLU A 177 -4.62 -32.17 -5.79
CA GLU A 177 -5.82 -31.81 -5.06
C GLU A 177 -5.49 -31.28 -3.68
N GLN A 178 -4.61 -31.93 -2.94
CA GLN A 178 -4.17 -31.46 -1.64
C GLN A 178 -3.46 -30.09 -1.73
N THR A 179 -2.62 -29.92 -2.75
CA THR A 179 -1.93 -28.65 -2.99
C THR A 179 -2.93 -27.52 -3.30
N SER A 180 -3.93 -27.77 -4.14
CA SER A 180 -4.99 -26.81 -4.44
C SER A 180 -5.78 -26.41 -3.19
N ARG A 181 -6.19 -27.40 -2.36
CA ARG A 181 -6.89 -27.16 -1.10
C ARG A 181 -6.05 -26.29 -0.15
N ASN A 182 -4.79 -26.66 0.06
CA ASN A 182 -3.87 -25.91 0.93
C ASN A 182 -3.68 -24.45 0.44
N MET A 183 -3.61 -24.25 -0.88
CA MET A 183 -3.50 -22.91 -1.46
C MET A 183 -4.77 -22.08 -1.22
N LYS A 184 -5.97 -22.68 -1.42
CA LYS A 184 -7.26 -22.02 -1.16
C LYS A 184 -7.45 -21.66 0.31
N GLU A 185 -7.12 -22.59 1.21
CA GLU A 185 -7.17 -22.35 2.65
C GLU A 185 -6.23 -21.22 3.07
N LYS A 186 -5.00 -21.23 2.56
CA LYS A 186 -4.04 -20.17 2.81
C LYS A 186 -4.53 -18.82 2.30
N GLU A 187 -5.12 -18.76 1.11
CA GLU A 187 -5.69 -17.54 0.56
C GLU A 187 -6.86 -17.00 1.42
N LEU A 188 -7.74 -17.87 1.89
CA LEU A 188 -8.84 -17.52 2.80
C LEU A 188 -8.30 -16.96 4.13
N LEU A 189 -7.28 -17.60 4.69
CA LEU A 189 -6.63 -17.14 5.92
C LEU A 189 -5.95 -15.78 5.72
N GLU A 190 -5.26 -15.58 4.59
CA GLU A 190 -4.65 -14.29 4.24
C GLU A 190 -5.70 -13.19 4.07
N LYS A 191 -6.83 -13.47 3.40
CA LYS A 191 -7.95 -12.51 3.25
C LYS A 191 -8.55 -12.15 4.60
N LYS A 192 -8.81 -13.14 5.45
CA LYS A 192 -9.37 -12.95 6.80
C LYS A 192 -8.43 -12.14 7.69
N SER A 193 -7.14 -12.47 7.68
CA SER A 193 -6.10 -11.75 8.40
C SER A 193 -6.01 -10.29 7.93
N ARG A 194 -6.01 -10.05 6.61
CA ARG A 194 -5.98 -8.68 6.06
C ARG A 194 -7.18 -7.85 6.50
N SER A 195 -8.39 -8.42 6.51
CA SER A 195 -9.60 -7.72 6.96
C SER A 195 -9.50 -7.30 8.43
N THR A 196 -9.05 -8.22 9.30
CA THR A 196 -8.85 -7.95 10.72
C THR A 196 -7.79 -6.89 10.96
N ILE A 197 -6.66 -7.00 10.26
CA ILE A 197 -5.57 -6.01 10.31
C ILE A 197 -6.06 -4.62 9.88
N LEU A 198 -6.85 -4.54 8.82
CA LEU A 198 -7.38 -3.28 8.30
C LEU A 198 -8.28 -2.60 9.34
N MET A 199 -9.09 -3.35 10.06
CA MET A 199 -9.93 -2.84 11.13
C MET A 199 -9.10 -2.23 12.27
N TYR A 200 -8.02 -2.88 12.70
CA TYR A 200 -7.11 -2.33 13.71
C TYR A 200 -6.41 -1.05 13.22
N VAL A 201 -5.93 -1.03 11.97
CA VAL A 201 -5.29 0.15 11.38
C VAL A 201 -6.25 1.33 11.34
N ILE A 202 -7.50 1.11 10.90
CA ILE A 202 -8.54 2.15 10.89
C ILE A 202 -8.82 2.64 12.31
N PHE A 203 -8.98 1.73 13.27
CA PHE A 203 -9.24 2.10 14.66
C PHE A 203 -8.11 2.97 15.25
N ILE A 204 -6.85 2.55 15.08
CA ILE A 204 -5.69 3.32 15.55
C ILE A 204 -5.64 4.69 14.86
N PHE A 205 -5.87 4.74 13.55
CA PHE A 205 -5.89 5.99 12.80
C PHE A 205 -6.93 6.97 13.34
N PHE A 206 -8.16 6.53 13.60
CA PHE A 206 -9.20 7.38 14.16
C PHE A 206 -8.93 7.76 15.62
N ALA A 207 -8.44 6.82 16.43
CA ALA A 207 -8.16 7.10 17.84
C ALA A 207 -7.08 8.17 18.01
N VAL A 208 -6.01 8.09 17.21
CA VAL A 208 -4.85 8.99 17.35
C VAL A 208 -4.94 10.21 16.43
N GLY A 209 -5.40 10.02 15.18
CA GLY A 209 -5.51 11.11 14.21
C GLY A 209 -6.70 12.04 14.45
N VAL A 210 -7.74 11.58 15.13
CA VAL A 210 -8.95 12.38 15.42
C VAL A 210 -9.20 12.49 16.92
N GLY A 211 -9.22 11.38 17.65
CA GLY A 211 -9.57 11.35 19.06
C GLY A 211 -8.59 12.14 19.93
N ALA A 212 -7.30 11.94 19.77
CA ALA A 212 -6.28 12.65 20.54
C ALA A 212 -6.30 14.18 20.28
N PRO A 213 -6.32 14.68 19.03
CA PRO A 213 -6.44 16.11 18.75
C PRO A 213 -7.70 16.76 19.34
N VAL A 214 -8.84 16.05 19.31
CA VAL A 214 -10.08 16.53 19.92
C VAL A 214 -9.93 16.69 21.44
N LEU A 215 -9.40 15.66 22.10
CA LEU A 215 -9.22 15.70 23.55
C LEU A 215 -8.22 16.77 23.99
N PHE A 216 -7.06 16.88 23.31
CA PHE A 216 -6.06 17.90 23.63
C PHE A 216 -6.54 19.31 23.27
N GLY A 217 -7.30 19.46 22.16
CA GLY A 217 -7.91 20.71 21.77
C GLY A 217 -8.90 21.20 22.83
N LEU A 218 -9.83 20.34 23.25
CA LEU A 218 -10.78 20.62 24.35
C LEU A 218 -10.07 20.93 25.66
N SER A 219 -9.08 20.13 26.06
CA SER A 219 -8.30 20.36 27.26
C SER A 219 -7.59 21.71 27.25
N SER A 220 -7.00 22.11 26.13
CA SER A 220 -6.29 23.40 26.02
C SER A 220 -7.26 24.59 26.15
N VAL A 221 -8.46 24.49 25.57
CA VAL A 221 -9.50 25.53 25.69
C VAL A 221 -10.08 25.57 27.12
N LEU A 222 -10.26 24.43 27.78
CA LEU A 222 -10.69 24.36 29.16
C LEU A 222 -9.71 25.08 30.09
N VAL A 223 -8.41 24.87 29.91
CA VAL A 223 -7.39 25.61 30.68
C VAL A 223 -7.45 27.11 30.40
N GLU A 224 -7.64 27.53 29.14
CA GLU A 224 -7.81 28.94 28.75
C GLU A 224 -9.00 29.56 29.44
N VAL A 225 -10.15 28.88 29.51
CA VAL A 225 -11.36 29.32 30.22
C VAL A 225 -11.13 29.46 31.73
N VAL A 226 -10.45 28.49 32.35
CA VAL A 226 -10.12 28.54 33.78
C VAL A 226 -9.24 29.74 34.11
N ILE A 227 -8.22 30.00 33.29
CA ILE A 227 -7.34 31.18 33.45
C ILE A 227 -8.14 32.47 33.32
N GLU A 228 -9.01 32.59 32.31
CA GLU A 228 -9.83 33.77 32.08
C GLU A 228 -10.83 34.02 33.26
N LEU A 229 -11.49 32.96 33.74
CA LEU A 229 -12.41 33.07 34.89
C LEU A 229 -11.66 33.46 36.19
N THR A 230 -10.48 32.85 36.41
CA THR A 230 -9.68 33.17 37.61
C THR A 230 -9.16 34.59 37.59
N SER A 231 -8.81 35.13 36.39
CA SER A 231 -8.36 36.52 36.25
C SER A 231 -9.46 37.55 36.51
N ARG A 232 -10.73 37.16 36.35
CA ARG A 232 -11.90 38.03 36.58
C ARG A 232 -12.41 38.00 38.02
N LEU A 233 -12.03 37.02 38.84
CA LEU A 233 -12.37 36.96 40.23
C LEU A 233 -11.60 38.09 40.95
N PRO A 234 -12.27 39.05 41.61
CA PRO A 234 -11.59 40.05 42.41
C PRO A 234 -10.80 39.33 43.50
N HIS A 235 -9.56 39.78 43.77
CA HIS A 235 -8.74 39.26 44.84
C HIS A 235 -9.54 39.34 46.16
N LEU A 236 -10.16 38.21 46.54
CA LEU A 236 -10.78 38.04 47.86
C LEU A 236 -9.69 37.83 48.92
N SER A 237 -8.67 38.70 48.90
CA SER A 237 -7.56 38.66 49.82
C SER A 237 -7.83 39.29 51.18
N SER A 238 -9.08 39.64 51.49
CA SER A 238 -9.39 40.31 52.77
C SER A 238 -10.64 39.88 53.52
N ALA A 239 -11.38 38.87 53.05
CA ALA A 239 -12.57 38.45 53.80
C ALA A 239 -12.78 36.95 53.72
N SER A 240 -12.13 36.23 54.61
CA SER A 240 -12.63 35.01 55.29
C SER A 240 -11.51 34.00 55.58
N SER A 241 -11.01 34.10 56.78
CA SER A 241 -10.16 33.10 57.47
C SER A 241 -10.91 31.79 57.82
N SER A 242 -11.95 31.41 57.04
CA SER A 242 -12.77 30.26 57.40
C SER A 242 -12.95 29.20 56.32
N PHE A 243 -12.34 29.36 55.13
CA PHE A 243 -12.35 28.32 54.12
C PHE A 243 -10.92 27.80 53.85
N PRO A 244 -10.64 26.49 54.08
CA PRO A 244 -9.32 25.91 53.91
C PRO A 244 -8.91 25.68 52.42
N LEU A 245 -9.59 26.32 51.48
CA LEU A 245 -9.25 26.26 50.06
C LEU A 245 -8.50 27.54 49.68
N SER A 246 -7.20 27.55 49.89
CA SER A 246 -6.33 28.52 49.24
C SER A 246 -6.35 28.24 47.73
N PHE A 247 -7.11 28.99 46.96
CA PHE A 247 -6.95 29.07 45.52
C PHE A 247 -5.60 29.75 45.21
N ASN A 248 -4.52 28.98 45.43
CA ASN A 248 -3.21 29.40 45.01
C ASN A 248 -3.26 29.55 43.48
N SER A 249 -2.93 30.72 42.98
CA SER A 249 -2.98 31.06 41.57
C SER A 249 -2.36 29.91 40.76
N VAL A 250 -3.18 29.18 40.02
CA VAL A 250 -2.71 28.13 39.12
C VAL A 250 -1.90 28.81 38.03
N SER A 251 -0.58 28.90 38.20
CA SER A 251 0.34 29.54 37.25
C SER A 251 0.71 28.61 36.10
N ILE A 252 -0.28 27.86 35.56
CA ILE A 252 -0.07 27.06 34.36
C ILE A 252 -0.09 28.00 33.19
N SER A 253 1.07 28.15 32.51
CA SER A 253 1.13 28.94 31.28
C SER A 253 0.37 28.22 30.17
N LEU A 254 -0.56 28.93 29.51
CA LEU A 254 -1.29 28.42 28.37
C LEU A 254 -0.34 27.88 27.27
N ASN A 255 0.77 28.59 27.05
CA ASN A 255 1.80 28.16 26.08
C ASN A 255 2.40 26.80 26.44
N PHE A 256 2.61 26.53 27.73
CA PHE A 256 3.10 25.23 28.19
C PHE A 256 2.13 24.10 27.80
N VAL A 257 0.83 24.30 28.03
CA VAL A 257 -0.19 23.29 27.68
C VAL A 257 -0.22 23.01 26.18
N ILE A 258 -0.07 24.05 25.34
CA ILE A 258 -0.07 23.90 23.89
C ILE A 258 1.17 23.15 23.42
N TYR A 259 2.37 23.56 23.85
CA TYR A 259 3.61 22.88 23.47
C TYR A 259 3.64 21.43 23.95
N PHE A 260 3.19 21.19 25.17
CA PHE A 260 3.06 19.85 25.71
C PHE A 260 2.13 18.98 24.86
N SER A 261 0.95 19.49 24.51
CA SER A 261 -0.01 18.78 23.66
C SER A 261 0.55 18.46 22.28
N ILE A 262 1.24 19.40 21.65
CA ILE A 262 1.87 19.20 20.33
C ILE A 262 2.94 18.11 20.42
N ILE A 263 3.85 18.20 21.37
CA ILE A 263 4.94 17.23 21.54
C ILE A 263 4.36 15.84 21.82
N PHE A 264 3.37 15.74 22.71
CA PHE A 264 2.74 14.48 23.06
C PHE A 264 2.01 13.86 21.86
N MET A 265 1.28 14.65 21.06
CA MET A 265 0.64 14.17 19.82
C MET A 265 1.65 13.64 18.82
N VAL A 266 2.74 14.37 18.57
CA VAL A 266 3.79 13.92 17.62
C VAL A 266 4.41 12.60 18.07
N VAL A 267 4.68 12.44 19.38
CA VAL A 267 5.23 11.18 19.93
C VAL A 267 4.21 10.05 19.82
N SER A 268 2.95 10.32 20.15
CA SER A 268 1.85 9.33 20.05
C SER A 268 1.60 8.91 18.60
N ASP A 269 1.61 9.85 17.66
CA ASP A 269 1.51 9.59 16.22
C ASP A 269 2.66 8.69 15.74
N LEU A 270 3.89 8.95 16.20
CA LEU A 270 5.06 8.15 15.84
C LEU A 270 4.93 6.70 16.33
N ILE A 271 4.57 6.51 17.60
CA ILE A 271 4.36 5.17 18.18
C ILE A 271 3.24 4.45 17.43
N SER A 272 2.12 5.14 17.17
CA SER A 272 0.97 4.58 16.48
C SER A 272 1.30 4.16 15.04
N CYS A 273 2.09 4.96 14.32
CA CYS A 273 2.58 4.58 12.99
C CYS A 273 3.48 3.34 13.04
N MET A 274 4.36 3.23 14.04
CA MET A 274 5.19 2.04 14.21
C MET A 274 4.34 0.78 14.49
N VAL A 275 3.32 0.91 15.35
CA VAL A 275 2.37 -0.18 15.64
C VAL A 275 1.58 -0.57 14.38
N MET A 276 1.07 0.40 13.61
CA MET A 276 0.37 0.13 12.35
C MET A 276 1.26 -0.61 11.34
N GLY A 277 2.55 -0.24 11.24
CA GLY A 277 3.52 -0.93 10.39
C GLY A 277 3.74 -2.37 10.82
N LEU A 278 3.94 -2.58 12.14
CA LEU A 278 4.15 -3.90 12.73
C LEU A 278 2.94 -4.82 12.51
N VAL A 279 1.73 -4.33 12.77
CA VAL A 279 0.49 -5.11 12.60
C VAL A 279 0.23 -5.44 11.13
N ARG A 280 0.54 -4.52 10.21
CA ARG A 280 0.24 -4.69 8.77
C ARG A 280 1.22 -5.59 8.04
N LYS A 281 2.51 -5.46 8.32
CA LYS A 281 3.58 -6.14 7.56
C LYS A 281 4.63 -6.85 8.41
N GLY A 282 4.50 -6.81 9.74
CA GLY A 282 5.49 -7.37 10.65
C GLY A 282 6.78 -6.52 10.77
N ASP A 283 6.81 -5.32 10.17
CA ASP A 283 7.95 -4.41 10.23
C ASP A 283 7.49 -3.00 10.62
N SER A 284 7.98 -2.52 11.76
CA SER A 284 7.67 -1.20 12.30
C SER A 284 8.13 -0.05 11.38
N LYS A 285 9.20 -0.24 10.59
CA LYS A 285 9.72 0.76 9.66
C LYS A 285 8.75 1.06 8.51
N GLU A 286 7.96 0.09 8.12
CA GLU A 286 6.94 0.27 7.07
C GLU A 286 5.81 1.22 7.49
N GLY A 287 5.57 1.37 8.78
CA GLY A 287 4.60 2.32 9.34
C GLY A 287 5.02 3.79 9.24
N LEU A 288 6.32 4.08 9.23
CA LEU A 288 6.84 5.45 9.16
C LEU A 288 6.39 6.22 7.91
N LYS A 289 5.97 5.53 6.85
CA LYS A 289 5.40 6.17 5.64
C LYS A 289 4.12 6.95 5.93
N TYR A 290 3.38 6.55 6.97
CA TYR A 290 2.12 7.18 7.38
C TYR A 290 2.31 8.28 8.42
N PHE A 291 3.53 8.48 8.92
CA PHE A 291 3.82 9.44 9.98
C PHE A 291 3.53 10.87 9.57
N PHE A 292 4.09 11.34 8.45
CA PHE A 292 3.88 12.71 8.00
C PHE A 292 2.41 13.07 7.73
N PRO A 293 1.62 12.26 6.99
CA PRO A 293 0.20 12.55 6.80
C PRO A 293 -0.60 12.46 8.12
N LEU A 294 -0.27 11.54 9.04
CA LEU A 294 -0.98 11.42 10.31
C LEU A 294 -0.73 12.65 11.21
N VAL A 295 0.54 13.04 11.39
CA VAL A 295 0.91 14.25 12.15
C VAL A 295 0.28 15.51 11.52
N GLY A 296 0.26 15.61 10.19
CA GLY A 296 -0.39 16.73 9.50
C GLY A 296 -1.88 16.84 9.82
N ILE A 297 -2.60 15.71 9.79
CA ILE A 297 -4.03 15.66 10.09
C ILE A 297 -4.27 15.96 11.57
N SER A 298 -3.51 15.37 12.50
CA SER A 298 -3.69 15.54 13.95
C SER A 298 -3.43 16.98 14.37
N LEU A 299 -2.36 17.62 13.90
CA LEU A 299 -2.08 19.03 14.19
C LEU A 299 -3.11 19.97 13.56
N PHE A 300 -3.53 19.71 12.32
CA PHE A 300 -4.56 20.52 11.66
C PHE A 300 -5.89 20.48 12.42
N LEU A 301 -6.34 19.31 12.83
CA LEU A 301 -7.54 19.15 13.66
C LEU A 301 -7.41 19.83 15.01
N PHE A 302 -6.27 19.68 15.68
CA PHE A 302 -6.01 20.34 16.97
C PHE A 302 -6.17 21.86 16.87
N PHE A 303 -5.53 22.49 15.86
CA PHE A 303 -5.63 23.95 15.68
C PHE A 303 -7.04 24.39 15.31
N ILE A 304 -7.76 23.66 14.45
CA ILE A 304 -9.14 23.98 14.10
C ILE A 304 -10.03 23.94 15.35
N ILE A 305 -9.98 22.83 16.09
CA ILE A 305 -10.81 22.66 17.28
C ILE A 305 -10.52 23.75 18.30
N ARG A 306 -9.25 24.03 18.54
CA ARG A 306 -8.84 25.09 19.45
C ARG A 306 -9.36 26.45 19.01
N VAL A 307 -9.17 26.84 17.75
CA VAL A 307 -9.61 28.16 17.25
C VAL A 307 -11.13 28.29 17.28
N VAL A 308 -11.85 27.25 16.86
CA VAL A 308 -13.31 27.28 16.83
C VAL A 308 -13.88 27.35 18.24
N LEU A 309 -13.43 26.51 19.15
CA LEU A 309 -13.95 26.45 20.51
C LEU A 309 -13.55 27.67 21.35
N SER A 310 -12.27 28.11 21.24
CA SER A 310 -11.82 29.32 21.94
C SER A 310 -12.66 30.53 21.53
N LYS A 311 -12.89 30.74 20.23
CA LYS A 311 -13.74 31.84 19.74
C LYS A 311 -15.19 31.70 20.23
N PHE A 312 -15.77 30.51 20.18
CA PHE A 312 -17.17 30.30 20.56
C PHE A 312 -17.38 30.46 22.07
N ILE A 313 -16.53 29.86 22.89
CA ILE A 313 -16.67 29.88 24.37
C ILE A 313 -16.31 31.26 24.92
N LEU A 314 -15.21 31.88 24.47
CA LEU A 314 -14.84 33.21 24.93
C LEU A 314 -15.80 34.29 24.46
N ALA A 315 -16.41 34.17 23.27
CA ALA A 315 -17.48 35.06 22.83
C ALA A 315 -18.72 34.93 23.71
N SER A 316 -19.09 33.70 24.10
CA SER A 316 -20.20 33.45 25.02
C SER A 316 -19.97 34.04 26.43
N ILE A 317 -18.73 33.88 26.94
CA ILE A 317 -18.36 34.44 28.27
C ILE A 317 -18.28 35.98 28.23
N ARG A 318 -17.85 36.57 27.11
CA ARG A 318 -17.80 38.04 26.94
C ARG A 318 -19.16 38.67 26.69
N GLY A 319 -20.11 37.94 26.11
CA GLY A 319 -21.47 38.43 25.82
C GLY A 319 -22.48 38.25 26.95
N SER A 320 -22.14 37.49 27.98
CA SER A 320 -23.03 37.22 29.14
C SER A 320 -22.77 38.17 30.32
N PHE A 321 -21.93 39.17 30.18
CA PHE A 321 -21.65 40.24 31.12
C PHE A 321 -21.63 41.59 30.38
#